data_976a473c975f6742fc968cab404cd09d
#
_entry.id   976a473c975f6742fc968cab404cd09d
#
_cell.length_a   1.000
_cell.length_b   1.000
_cell.length_c   1.000
_cell.angle_alpha   90.00
_cell.angle_beta   90.00
_cell.angle_gamma   90.00
#
_symmetry.space_group_name_H-M   'P 1'
#
loop_
_entity.id
_entity.type
_entity.pdbx_description
1 polymer ?
#
loop_
_entity_poly.entity_id
_entity_poly.type
_entity_poly.pdbx_seq_one_letter_code
_entity_poly.pdbx_strand_id
1 'polypeptide(L)'
;MNKTSYISSFGKTENGTDFVTLSGVPYFSAAQTFDCGQCFRFDVTEDGVSGVAFGKLIKIEQDGENVTIIGISADEYEEKFAAYLGLDEDYGEIRDDIGAHFGVYGDVIYKAMECANGIRILRQDPWEALASFIISQNNNIPRIKKIIENMSAGLGEPFVGFDGATYYSFPTARAVLDAGAEGLAPFKMGFRARYLLDAAQKYLSGEVDFCKVFTAAPEEAETALLSICGVGKKVAACTLLFGFHKLEFFPVDVWIKRVLEKYYPGGIDLCALGAYAGVAQQYLFYYERYIAAKSGGEEDKK
;
A
#
# COMPACT_ATOMS: atom_id res chain seq x y z
N MET A 1 -2.31 25.60 -3.30
CA MET A 1 -2.29 24.82 -4.54
C MET A 1 -3.74 24.54 -4.92
N ASN A 2 -4.16 24.87 -6.15
CA ASN A 2 -5.48 24.48 -6.64
C ASN A 2 -5.45 22.95 -6.78
N LYS A 3 -6.25 22.24 -5.97
CA LYS A 3 -6.49 20.80 -6.19
C LYS A 3 -7.08 20.66 -7.59
N THR A 4 -6.37 20.02 -8.50
CA THR A 4 -6.90 19.69 -9.81
C THR A 4 -7.94 18.59 -9.57
N SER A 5 -9.21 18.93 -9.67
CA SER A 5 -10.27 17.92 -9.60
C SER A 5 -10.29 17.19 -10.95
N TYR A 6 -9.97 15.90 -10.93
CA TYR A 6 -10.08 15.05 -12.13
C TYR A 6 -11.51 14.57 -12.40
N ILE A 7 -12.49 14.90 -11.53
CA ILE A 7 -13.87 14.44 -11.69
C ILE A 7 -14.44 14.96 -13.00
N SER A 8 -14.82 14.03 -13.89
CA SER A 8 -15.52 14.32 -15.15
C SER A 8 -17.02 14.01 -15.06
N SER A 9 -17.39 13.00 -14.27
CA SER A 9 -18.79 12.65 -13.99
C SER A 9 -18.93 11.87 -12.69
N PHE A 10 -20.11 11.87 -12.14
CA PHE A 10 -20.50 11.03 -11.00
C PHE A 10 -22.00 10.75 -11.03
N GLY A 11 -22.44 9.75 -10.30
CA GLY A 11 -23.86 9.38 -10.26
C GLY A 11 -24.09 8.00 -9.65
N LYS A 12 -25.14 7.36 -10.15
CA LYS A 12 -25.49 5.99 -9.77
C LYS A 12 -25.56 5.09 -11.00
N THR A 13 -25.06 3.88 -10.85
CA THR A 13 -25.23 2.81 -11.84
C THR A 13 -26.71 2.41 -11.94
N GLU A 14 -27.05 1.58 -12.93
CA GLU A 14 -28.41 1.02 -13.07
C GLU A 14 -28.90 0.30 -11.80
N ASN A 15 -27.99 -0.27 -11.03
CA ASN A 15 -28.28 -0.97 -9.76
C ASN A 15 -28.26 -0.03 -8.56
N GLY A 16 -28.16 1.29 -8.76
CA GLY A 16 -28.20 2.29 -7.69
C GLY A 16 -26.88 2.48 -6.92
N THR A 17 -25.78 1.87 -7.37
CA THR A 17 -24.43 2.00 -6.78
C THR A 17 -23.81 3.32 -7.19
N ASP A 18 -23.25 4.06 -6.24
CA ASP A 18 -22.53 5.30 -6.52
C ASP A 18 -21.25 5.04 -7.33
N PHE A 19 -20.92 5.97 -8.22
CA PHE A 19 -19.65 5.96 -8.96
C PHE A 19 -19.11 7.37 -9.19
N VAL A 20 -17.79 7.44 -9.38
CA VAL A 20 -17.09 8.66 -9.80
C VAL A 20 -16.19 8.31 -10.97
N THR A 21 -16.28 9.08 -12.06
CA THR A 21 -15.38 8.98 -13.21
C THR A 21 -14.42 10.15 -13.21
N LEU A 22 -13.15 9.85 -13.38
CA LEU A 22 -12.05 10.80 -13.48
C LEU A 22 -11.52 10.78 -14.91
N SER A 23 -11.08 11.93 -15.43
CA SER A 23 -10.48 12.03 -16.76
C SER A 23 -9.16 12.78 -16.71
N GLY A 24 -8.21 12.36 -17.55
CA GLY A 24 -6.90 12.98 -17.65
C GLY A 24 -6.05 12.77 -16.39
N VAL A 25 -6.10 11.59 -15.79
CA VAL A 25 -5.31 11.25 -14.58
C VAL A 25 -3.92 10.78 -15.02
N PRO A 26 -2.88 11.62 -14.95
CA PRO A 26 -1.55 11.26 -15.39
C PRO A 26 -0.87 10.35 -14.35
N TYR A 27 0.06 9.53 -14.81
CA TYR A 27 0.89 8.69 -13.92
C TYR A 27 0.07 7.88 -12.91
N PHE A 28 -1.05 7.29 -13.36
CA PHE A 28 -1.86 6.38 -12.55
C PHE A 28 -2.22 5.13 -13.34
N SER A 29 -1.97 3.99 -12.75
CA SER A 29 -2.46 2.69 -13.19
C SER A 29 -2.99 1.95 -11.98
N ALA A 30 -4.28 1.69 -11.95
CA ALA A 30 -4.91 0.93 -10.88
C ALA A 30 -4.25 -0.45 -10.74
N ALA A 31 -4.04 -1.16 -11.85
CA ALA A 31 -3.41 -2.48 -11.84
C ALA A 31 -2.00 -2.44 -11.23
N GLN A 32 -1.14 -1.52 -11.65
CA GLN A 32 0.22 -1.40 -11.10
C GLN A 32 0.20 -0.99 -9.63
N THR A 33 -0.64 -0.01 -9.27
CA THR A 33 -0.73 0.52 -7.91
C THR A 33 -1.18 -0.56 -6.90
N PHE A 34 -2.11 -1.43 -7.28
CA PHE A 34 -2.63 -2.45 -6.38
C PHE A 34 -1.90 -3.80 -6.45
N ASP A 35 -1.05 -4.05 -7.47
CA ASP A 35 -0.21 -5.26 -7.57
C ASP A 35 1.27 -5.03 -7.19
N CYS A 36 1.63 -3.88 -6.69
CA CYS A 36 3.03 -3.59 -6.30
C CYS A 36 3.38 -3.99 -4.85
N GLY A 37 2.49 -4.70 -4.16
CA GLY A 37 2.77 -5.25 -2.82
C GLY A 37 2.68 -4.25 -1.66
N GLN A 38 2.07 -3.10 -1.87
CA GLN A 38 1.83 -2.11 -0.83
C GLN A 38 0.54 -2.35 -0.04
N CYS A 39 -0.42 -3.10 -0.59
CA CYS A 39 -1.67 -3.48 0.07
C CYS A 39 -2.04 -4.94 -0.23
N PHE A 40 -2.97 -5.52 0.55
CA PHE A 40 -3.25 -6.96 0.48
C PHE A 40 -4.74 -7.32 0.42
N ARG A 41 -5.64 -6.35 0.30
CA ARG A 41 -7.09 -6.55 0.29
C ARG A 41 -7.73 -6.24 -1.06
N PHE A 42 -6.92 -6.21 -2.12
CA PHE A 42 -7.36 -5.95 -3.48
C PHE A 42 -6.92 -7.06 -4.40
N ASP A 43 -7.77 -7.37 -5.38
CA ASP A 43 -7.47 -8.28 -6.48
C ASP A 43 -7.50 -7.53 -7.80
N VAL A 44 -6.51 -7.82 -8.64
CA VAL A 44 -6.38 -7.28 -9.99
C VAL A 44 -6.84 -8.36 -10.96
N THR A 45 -7.82 -8.04 -11.79
CA THR A 45 -8.39 -8.93 -12.82
C THR A 45 -8.40 -8.22 -14.17
N GLU A 46 -8.85 -8.93 -15.22
CA GLU A 46 -9.03 -8.30 -16.54
C GLU A 46 -10.12 -7.22 -16.52
N ASP A 47 -11.09 -7.31 -15.60
CA ASP A 47 -12.19 -6.36 -15.45
C ASP A 47 -11.85 -5.16 -14.55
N GLY A 48 -10.62 -5.05 -14.08
CA GLY A 48 -10.16 -3.97 -13.21
C GLY A 48 -9.64 -4.42 -11.86
N VAL A 49 -9.67 -3.52 -10.89
CA VAL A 49 -9.17 -3.75 -9.52
C VAL A 49 -10.36 -3.68 -8.57
N SER A 50 -10.52 -4.70 -7.72
CA SER A 50 -11.61 -4.73 -6.73
C SER A 50 -11.08 -5.11 -5.36
N GLY A 51 -11.62 -4.50 -4.32
CA GLY A 51 -11.24 -4.79 -2.95
C GLY A 51 -11.89 -3.91 -1.90
N VAL A 52 -11.45 -4.08 -0.68
CA VAL A 52 -12.04 -3.37 0.47
C VAL A 52 -11.06 -2.35 1.02
N ALA A 53 -11.50 -1.10 1.10
CA ALA A 53 -10.81 -0.02 1.80
C ALA A 53 -11.80 0.77 2.66
N PHE A 54 -11.41 1.12 3.88
CA PHE A 54 -12.22 1.91 4.82
C PHE A 54 -13.65 1.35 5.05
N GLY A 55 -13.77 0.02 5.08
CA GLY A 55 -15.07 -0.65 5.29
C GLY A 55 -16.01 -0.60 4.10
N LYS A 56 -15.51 -0.33 2.88
CA LYS A 56 -16.27 -0.32 1.64
C LYS A 56 -15.67 -1.23 0.59
N LEU A 57 -16.52 -1.93 -0.15
CA LEU A 57 -16.14 -2.54 -1.42
C LEU A 57 -16.00 -1.44 -2.47
N ILE A 58 -14.86 -1.38 -3.14
CA ILE A 58 -14.67 -0.50 -4.29
C ILE A 58 -14.21 -1.32 -5.49
N LYS A 59 -14.60 -0.90 -6.69
CA LYS A 59 -14.06 -1.41 -7.96
C LYS A 59 -13.53 -0.24 -8.78
N ILE A 60 -12.34 -0.40 -9.33
CA ILE A 60 -11.67 0.60 -10.16
C ILE A 60 -11.53 0.02 -11.56
N GLU A 61 -12.20 0.63 -12.52
CA GLU A 61 -12.08 0.35 -13.95
C GLU A 61 -11.25 1.45 -14.60
N GLN A 62 -10.36 1.11 -15.51
CA GLN A 62 -9.47 2.08 -16.12
C GLN A 62 -9.31 1.84 -17.62
N ASP A 63 -9.46 2.92 -18.39
CA ASP A 63 -9.15 2.97 -19.82
C ASP A 63 -8.25 4.19 -20.09
N GLY A 64 -6.97 3.93 -20.29
CA GLY A 64 -5.95 4.97 -20.41
C GLY A 64 -5.90 5.86 -19.16
N GLU A 65 -6.09 7.16 -19.35
CA GLU A 65 -6.15 8.17 -18.27
C GLU A 65 -7.56 8.36 -17.69
N ASN A 66 -8.55 7.60 -18.15
CA ASN A 66 -9.89 7.65 -17.60
C ASN A 66 -10.07 6.54 -16.56
N VAL A 67 -10.55 6.92 -15.38
CA VAL A 67 -10.68 6.02 -14.24
C VAL A 67 -12.10 6.12 -13.68
N THR A 68 -12.80 5.00 -13.60
CA THR A 68 -14.10 4.93 -12.93
C THR A 68 -13.98 4.15 -11.63
N ILE A 69 -14.38 4.79 -10.54
CA ILE A 69 -14.38 4.20 -9.20
C ILE A 69 -15.84 3.94 -8.82
N ILE A 70 -16.22 2.68 -8.66
CA ILE A 70 -17.55 2.22 -8.29
C ILE A 70 -17.55 1.87 -6.80
N GLY A 71 -18.64 2.21 -6.09
CA GLY A 71 -18.85 1.95 -4.66
C GLY A 71 -18.62 3.18 -3.77
N ILE A 72 -18.32 4.34 -4.35
CA ILE A 72 -18.14 5.60 -3.62
C ILE A 72 -18.86 6.76 -4.29
N SER A 73 -19.32 7.72 -3.49
CA SER A 73 -19.89 8.98 -3.96
C SER A 73 -18.80 10.00 -4.29
N ALA A 74 -19.17 11.11 -4.95
CA ALA A 74 -18.27 12.23 -5.23
C ALA A 74 -17.72 12.86 -3.94
N ASP A 75 -18.57 13.02 -2.92
CA ASP A 75 -18.15 13.58 -1.62
C ASP A 75 -17.11 12.67 -0.95
N GLU A 76 -17.35 11.35 -0.93
CA GLU A 76 -16.38 10.38 -0.38
C GLU A 76 -15.05 10.36 -1.17
N TYR A 77 -15.12 10.54 -2.49
CA TYR A 77 -13.92 10.69 -3.29
C TYR A 77 -13.11 11.92 -2.86
N GLU A 78 -13.74 13.09 -2.77
CA GLU A 78 -13.05 14.34 -2.39
C GLU A 78 -12.52 14.31 -0.95
N GLU A 79 -13.30 13.77 -0.02
CA GLU A 79 -12.94 13.74 1.39
C GLU A 79 -11.85 12.71 1.72
N LYS A 80 -11.80 11.57 1.00
CA LYS A 80 -10.95 10.45 1.38
C LYS A 80 -10.24 9.76 0.22
N PHE A 81 -10.96 9.36 -0.84
CA PHE A 81 -10.38 8.45 -1.83
C PHE A 81 -9.41 9.12 -2.79
N ALA A 82 -9.53 10.43 -3.04
CA ALA A 82 -8.52 11.17 -3.79
C ALA A 82 -7.16 11.08 -3.09
N ALA A 83 -7.13 11.34 -1.78
CA ALA A 83 -5.92 11.21 -0.98
C ALA A 83 -5.45 9.75 -0.85
N TYR A 84 -6.40 8.80 -0.63
CA TYR A 84 -6.07 7.37 -0.56
C TYR A 84 -5.32 6.87 -1.79
N LEU A 85 -5.74 7.30 -2.98
CA LEU A 85 -5.15 6.92 -4.26
C LEU A 85 -3.94 7.78 -4.66
N GLY A 86 -3.54 8.77 -3.83
CA GLY A 86 -2.46 9.71 -4.12
C GLY A 86 -2.79 10.64 -5.29
N LEU A 87 -4.09 10.87 -5.61
CA LEU A 87 -4.52 11.68 -6.74
C LEU A 87 -4.53 13.19 -6.45
N ASP A 88 -4.25 13.57 -5.23
CA ASP A 88 -4.04 14.95 -4.78
C ASP A 88 -2.57 15.40 -4.86
N GLU A 89 -1.67 14.55 -5.36
CA GLU A 89 -0.24 14.80 -5.51
C GLU A 89 0.17 14.92 -6.98
N ASP A 90 1.15 15.78 -7.26
CA ASP A 90 1.75 15.92 -8.58
C ASP A 90 2.88 14.90 -8.79
N TYR A 91 2.53 13.78 -9.43
CA TYR A 91 3.52 12.73 -9.71
C TYR A 91 4.49 13.11 -10.84
N GLY A 92 4.24 14.16 -11.60
CA GLY A 92 5.23 14.74 -12.53
C GLY A 92 6.39 15.36 -11.74
N GLU A 93 6.09 16.26 -10.78
CA GLU A 93 7.09 16.86 -9.88
C GLU A 93 7.82 15.81 -9.04
N ILE A 94 7.11 14.81 -8.50
CA ILE A 94 7.71 13.69 -7.74
C ILE A 94 8.71 12.92 -8.60
N ARG A 95 8.39 12.62 -9.84
CA ARG A 95 9.27 11.89 -10.76
C ARG A 95 10.50 12.70 -11.15
N ASP A 96 10.34 14.01 -11.35
CA ASP A 96 11.46 14.90 -11.63
C ASP A 96 12.44 14.96 -10.44
N ASP A 97 11.93 15.05 -9.22
CA ASP A 97 12.73 15.02 -7.99
C ASP A 97 13.48 13.68 -7.84
N ILE A 98 12.80 12.56 -8.05
CA ILE A 98 13.43 11.23 -8.04
C ILE A 98 14.55 11.16 -9.09
N GLY A 99 14.31 11.64 -10.31
CA GLY A 99 15.32 11.69 -11.36
C GLY A 99 16.55 12.49 -10.96
N ALA A 100 16.37 13.61 -10.29
CA ALA A 100 17.46 14.46 -9.82
C ALA A 100 18.29 13.78 -8.71
N HIS A 101 17.67 13.08 -7.76
CA HIS A 101 18.37 12.47 -6.63
C HIS A 101 18.95 11.08 -6.95
N PHE A 102 18.19 10.24 -7.67
CA PHE A 102 18.62 8.87 -8.00
C PHE A 102 19.45 8.79 -9.28
N GLY A 103 19.26 9.71 -10.23
CA GLY A 103 19.97 9.69 -11.51
C GLY A 103 21.49 9.73 -11.38
N VAL A 104 22.01 10.29 -10.29
CA VAL A 104 23.44 10.33 -9.99
C VAL A 104 24.06 8.93 -9.75
N TYR A 105 23.22 7.95 -9.40
CA TYR A 105 23.63 6.56 -9.18
C TYR A 105 23.47 5.66 -10.41
N GLY A 106 22.93 6.18 -11.53
CA GLY A 106 22.82 5.49 -12.82
C GLY A 106 21.41 5.45 -13.40
N ASP A 107 21.30 4.87 -14.60
CA ASP A 107 20.09 4.94 -15.44
C ASP A 107 18.96 3.98 -15.02
N VAL A 108 19.20 3.09 -14.08
CA VAL A 108 18.22 2.04 -13.71
C VAL A 108 16.94 2.65 -13.15
N ILE A 109 17.05 3.74 -12.41
CA ILE A 109 15.89 4.45 -11.87
C ILE A 109 14.94 4.93 -12.99
N TYR A 110 15.47 5.47 -14.08
CA TYR A 110 14.66 5.94 -15.21
C TYR A 110 13.91 4.78 -15.89
N LYS A 111 14.56 3.62 -16.04
CA LYS A 111 13.94 2.38 -16.57
C LYS A 111 12.84 1.87 -15.63
N ALA A 112 13.08 1.96 -14.33
CA ALA A 112 12.12 1.58 -13.32
C ALA A 112 10.89 2.52 -13.31
N MET A 113 11.13 3.83 -13.39
CA MET A 113 10.08 4.85 -13.52
C MET A 113 9.21 4.67 -14.76
N GLU A 114 9.81 4.28 -15.90
CA GLU A 114 9.09 4.01 -17.13
C GLU A 114 8.26 2.73 -17.03
N CYS A 115 8.84 1.65 -16.49
CA CYS A 115 8.16 0.37 -16.30
C CYS A 115 7.00 0.47 -15.30
N ALA A 116 7.18 1.24 -14.25
CA ALA A 116 6.23 1.42 -13.14
C ALA A 116 5.49 2.77 -13.22
N ASN A 117 5.28 3.28 -14.42
CA ASN A 117 4.81 4.64 -14.70
C ASN A 117 3.51 5.04 -14.00
N GLY A 118 2.66 4.07 -13.67
CA GLY A 118 1.36 4.31 -13.04
C GLY A 118 1.29 3.99 -11.55
N ILE A 119 2.39 3.65 -10.89
CA ILE A 119 2.37 3.38 -9.45
C ILE A 119 2.29 4.67 -8.66
N ARG A 120 1.29 4.73 -7.77
CA ARG A 120 1.18 5.76 -6.72
C ARG A 120 1.23 5.11 -5.34
N ILE A 121 1.71 5.85 -4.34
CA ILE A 121 1.70 5.39 -2.95
C ILE A 121 0.30 5.60 -2.37
N LEU A 122 -0.34 4.50 -1.94
CA LEU A 122 -1.62 4.55 -1.26
C LEU A 122 -1.47 5.08 0.18
N ARG A 123 -2.37 5.97 0.60
CA ARG A 123 -2.48 6.40 2.01
C ARG A 123 -3.43 5.48 2.76
N GLN A 124 -2.92 4.34 3.17
CA GLN A 124 -3.70 3.32 3.86
C GLN A 124 -4.01 3.72 5.31
N ASP A 125 -4.98 3.05 5.93
CA ASP A 125 -5.17 3.15 7.37
C ASP A 125 -3.91 2.67 8.11
N PRO A 126 -3.36 3.47 9.05
CA PRO A 126 -2.08 3.13 9.70
C PRO A 126 -2.12 1.83 10.50
N TRP A 127 -3.26 1.49 11.12
CA TRP A 127 -3.40 0.24 11.84
C TRP A 127 -3.45 -0.96 10.88
N GLU A 128 -4.24 -0.86 9.81
CA GLU A 128 -4.29 -1.89 8.76
C GLU A 128 -2.92 -2.11 8.13
N ALA A 129 -2.19 -1.02 7.81
CA ALA A 129 -0.83 -1.11 7.26
C ALA A 129 0.13 -1.80 8.23
N LEU A 130 0.21 -1.37 9.50
CA LEU A 130 1.06 -1.98 10.52
C LEU A 130 0.77 -3.47 10.68
N ALA A 131 -0.50 -3.83 10.88
CA ALA A 131 -0.92 -5.21 11.06
C ALA A 131 -0.59 -6.07 9.84
N SER A 132 -0.85 -5.57 8.64
CA SER A 132 -0.56 -6.26 7.37
C SER A 132 0.93 -6.48 7.17
N PHE A 133 1.78 -5.50 7.48
CA PHE A 133 3.23 -5.66 7.38
C PHE A 133 3.83 -6.52 8.49
N ILE A 134 3.22 -6.58 9.68
CA ILE A 134 3.54 -7.61 10.68
C ILE A 134 3.24 -9.00 10.12
N ILE A 135 2.07 -9.21 9.52
CA ILE A 135 1.67 -10.49 8.90
C ILE A 135 2.56 -10.84 7.71
N SER A 136 3.09 -9.86 7.00
CA SER A 136 3.95 -10.05 5.82
C SER A 136 5.34 -10.61 6.13
N GLN A 137 5.80 -10.56 7.37
CA GLN A 137 7.14 -11.00 7.76
C GLN A 137 7.38 -12.48 7.42
N ASN A 138 8.45 -12.78 6.67
CA ASN A 138 8.80 -14.14 6.25
C ASN A 138 7.58 -14.90 5.67
N ASN A 139 6.88 -14.28 4.72
CA ASN A 139 5.64 -14.78 4.15
C ASN A 139 5.58 -14.48 2.64
N ASN A 140 4.61 -15.04 1.91
CA ASN A 140 4.35 -14.73 0.51
C ASN A 140 2.98 -14.05 0.34
N ILE A 141 2.82 -13.30 -0.73
CA ILE A 141 1.63 -12.46 -0.97
C ILE A 141 0.32 -13.27 -0.91
N PRO A 142 0.17 -14.45 -1.59
CA PRO A 142 -1.08 -15.20 -1.50
C PRO A 142 -1.44 -15.64 -0.08
N ARG A 143 -0.45 -16.03 0.73
CA ARG A 143 -0.69 -16.41 2.12
C ARG A 143 -0.99 -15.20 2.99
N ILE A 144 -0.35 -14.06 2.76
CA ILE A 144 -0.64 -12.81 3.47
C ILE A 144 -2.11 -12.41 3.22
N LYS A 145 -2.53 -12.33 1.96
CA LYS A 145 -3.92 -12.04 1.57
C LYS A 145 -4.91 -12.97 2.28
N LYS A 146 -4.65 -14.28 2.25
CA LYS A 146 -5.53 -15.27 2.89
C LYS A 146 -5.62 -15.12 4.41
N ILE A 147 -4.51 -14.81 5.09
CA ILE A 147 -4.51 -14.57 6.54
C ILE A 147 -5.34 -13.32 6.86
N ILE A 148 -5.12 -12.23 6.13
CA ILE A 148 -5.83 -10.96 6.33
C ILE A 148 -7.32 -11.13 6.07
N GLU A 149 -7.70 -11.81 5.00
CA GLU A 149 -9.10 -12.07 4.67
C GLU A 149 -9.80 -12.92 5.74
N ASN A 150 -9.18 -14.03 6.16
CA ASN A 150 -9.72 -14.87 7.22
C ASN A 150 -9.83 -14.11 8.56
N MET A 151 -8.85 -13.28 8.88
CA MET A 151 -8.87 -12.44 10.09
C MET A 151 -9.98 -11.38 10.00
N SER A 152 -10.16 -10.77 8.83
CA SER A 152 -11.25 -9.81 8.61
C SER A 152 -12.62 -10.49 8.72
N ALA A 153 -12.79 -11.67 8.14
CA ALA A 153 -14.04 -12.44 8.25
C ALA A 153 -14.34 -12.92 9.67
N GLY A 154 -13.32 -13.17 10.48
CA GLY A 154 -13.48 -13.66 11.87
C GLY A 154 -13.61 -12.57 12.92
N LEU A 155 -13.06 -11.39 12.70
CA LEU A 155 -12.93 -10.33 13.71
C LEU A 155 -13.38 -8.95 13.22
N GLY A 156 -13.60 -8.77 11.92
CA GLY A 156 -14.06 -7.52 11.32
C GLY A 156 -15.58 -7.40 11.33
N GLU A 157 -16.09 -6.19 11.16
CA GLU A 157 -17.53 -5.92 11.06
C GLU A 157 -18.03 -6.28 9.65
N PRO A 158 -19.14 -7.05 9.54
CA PRO A 158 -19.70 -7.39 8.24
C PRO A 158 -20.41 -6.19 7.59
N PHE A 159 -20.32 -6.10 6.28
CA PHE A 159 -21.13 -5.17 5.46
C PHE A 159 -21.48 -5.80 4.11
N VAL A 160 -22.54 -5.29 3.47
CA VAL A 160 -22.96 -5.76 2.16
C VAL A 160 -22.32 -4.89 1.08
N GLY A 161 -21.61 -5.51 0.15
CA GLY A 161 -21.04 -4.84 -1.02
C GLY A 161 -22.11 -4.46 -2.06
N PHE A 162 -21.75 -3.63 -3.01
CA PHE A 162 -22.67 -3.22 -4.10
C PHE A 162 -23.05 -4.40 -5.02
N ASP A 163 -22.33 -5.49 -4.98
CA ASP A 163 -22.60 -6.76 -5.69
C ASP A 163 -23.56 -7.69 -4.91
N GLY A 164 -23.99 -7.27 -3.72
CA GLY A 164 -24.86 -8.03 -2.83
C GLY A 164 -24.15 -9.08 -1.98
N ALA A 165 -22.84 -9.26 -2.13
CA ALA A 165 -22.07 -10.18 -1.29
C ALA A 165 -21.70 -9.55 0.06
N THR A 166 -21.44 -10.41 1.06
CA THR A 166 -20.98 -9.97 2.38
C THR A 166 -19.46 -9.85 2.39
N TYR A 167 -19.00 -8.70 2.82
CA TYR A 167 -17.58 -8.36 3.06
C TYR A 167 -17.38 -7.98 4.53
N TYR A 168 -16.13 -7.83 4.91
CA TYR A 168 -15.77 -7.51 6.30
C TYR A 168 -14.77 -6.37 6.32
N SER A 169 -14.91 -5.44 7.28
CA SER A 169 -13.91 -4.43 7.55
C SER A 169 -12.60 -5.08 8.04
N PHE A 170 -11.49 -4.37 7.97
CA PHE A 170 -10.28 -4.81 8.67
C PHE A 170 -10.52 -4.76 10.18
N PRO A 171 -10.10 -5.77 10.97
CA PRO A 171 -10.35 -5.79 12.41
C PRO A 171 -9.69 -4.62 13.12
N THR A 172 -10.40 -3.99 14.03
CA THR A 172 -9.82 -2.94 14.87
C THR A 172 -8.74 -3.52 15.80
N ALA A 173 -7.82 -2.69 16.27
CA ALA A 173 -6.83 -3.10 17.26
C ALA A 173 -7.50 -3.66 18.53
N ARG A 174 -8.68 -3.11 18.89
CA ARG A 174 -9.48 -3.59 20.02
C ARG A 174 -9.97 -5.02 19.77
N ALA A 175 -10.56 -5.30 18.61
CA ALA A 175 -11.03 -6.65 18.26
C ALA A 175 -9.89 -7.68 18.26
N VAL A 176 -8.71 -7.30 17.76
CA VAL A 176 -7.51 -8.15 17.80
C VAL A 176 -7.05 -8.41 19.21
N LEU A 177 -7.00 -7.39 20.08
CA LEU A 177 -6.58 -7.53 21.46
C LEU A 177 -7.56 -8.41 22.28
N ASP A 178 -8.86 -8.18 22.10
CA ASP A 178 -9.91 -8.90 22.81
C ASP A 178 -9.99 -10.38 22.38
N ALA A 179 -9.67 -10.70 21.12
CA ALA A 179 -9.55 -12.09 20.66
C ALA A 179 -8.40 -12.84 21.32
N GLY A 180 -7.34 -12.16 21.69
CA GLY A 180 -6.17 -12.77 22.32
C GLY A 180 -5.49 -13.84 21.47
N ALA A 181 -4.55 -14.57 22.05
CA ALA A 181 -3.80 -15.61 21.32
C ALA A 181 -4.69 -16.77 20.84
N GLU A 182 -5.68 -17.14 21.63
CA GLU A 182 -6.61 -18.23 21.31
C GLU A 182 -7.53 -17.88 20.14
N GLY A 183 -8.09 -16.66 20.11
CA GLY A 183 -8.92 -16.17 19.01
C GLY A 183 -8.14 -15.92 17.73
N LEU A 184 -6.82 -15.66 17.81
CA LEU A 184 -5.96 -15.51 16.64
C LEU A 184 -5.45 -16.85 16.08
N ALA A 185 -5.47 -17.93 16.85
CA ALA A 185 -4.94 -19.24 16.45
C ALA A 185 -5.56 -19.80 15.15
N PRO A 186 -6.88 -19.67 14.88
CA PRO A 186 -7.51 -20.16 13.66
C PRO A 186 -6.93 -19.53 12.37
N PHE A 187 -6.39 -18.33 12.42
CA PHE A 187 -5.86 -17.63 11.26
C PHE A 187 -4.45 -18.08 10.86
N LYS A 188 -3.83 -19.00 11.63
CA LYS A 188 -2.55 -19.65 11.31
C LYS A 188 -1.39 -18.70 11.02
N MET A 189 -1.35 -17.55 11.72
CA MET A 189 -0.31 -16.55 11.51
C MET A 189 1.00 -16.85 12.26
N GLY A 190 1.05 -17.92 13.05
CA GLY A 190 2.25 -18.40 13.76
C GLY A 190 2.78 -17.37 14.76
N PHE A 191 4.10 -17.17 14.78
CA PHE A 191 4.74 -16.22 15.71
C PHE A 191 4.26 -14.77 15.56
N ARG A 192 3.62 -14.42 14.45
CA ARG A 192 3.12 -13.07 14.16
C ARG A 192 1.94 -12.67 15.04
N ALA A 193 1.19 -13.66 15.55
CA ALA A 193 0.07 -13.41 16.46
C ALA A 193 0.52 -12.61 17.71
N ARG A 194 1.64 -12.98 18.32
CA ARG A 194 2.18 -12.26 19.49
C ARG A 194 2.61 -10.82 19.16
N TYR A 195 3.15 -10.61 17.93
CA TYR A 195 3.56 -9.28 17.49
C TYR A 195 2.36 -8.38 17.21
N LEU A 196 1.32 -8.97 16.65
CA LEU A 196 0.07 -8.26 16.39
C LEU A 196 -0.64 -7.86 17.69
N LEU A 197 -0.63 -8.74 18.72
CA LEU A 197 -1.17 -8.44 20.06
C LEU A 197 -0.36 -7.33 20.76
N ASP A 198 0.96 -7.36 20.69
CA ASP A 198 1.81 -6.29 21.26
C ASP A 198 1.55 -4.96 20.56
N ALA A 199 1.45 -4.97 19.21
CA ALA A 199 1.12 -3.79 18.44
C ALA A 199 -0.25 -3.21 18.83
N ALA A 200 -1.27 -4.06 18.95
CA ALA A 200 -2.61 -3.66 19.37
C ALA A 200 -2.62 -3.06 20.77
N GLN A 201 -1.92 -3.71 21.72
CA GLN A 201 -1.80 -3.24 23.10
C GLN A 201 -1.14 -1.87 23.18
N LYS A 202 0.00 -1.69 22.50
CA LYS A 202 0.77 -0.43 22.51
C LYS A 202 0.04 0.72 21.84
N TYR A 203 -0.64 0.44 20.72
CA TYR A 203 -1.49 1.42 20.06
C TYR A 203 -2.65 1.86 20.96
N LEU A 204 -3.38 0.92 21.57
CA LEU A 204 -4.55 1.23 22.40
C LEU A 204 -4.18 1.87 23.75
N SER A 205 -3.01 1.57 24.30
CA SER A 205 -2.51 2.22 25.52
C SER A 205 -1.96 3.62 25.28
N GLY A 206 -1.72 4.00 24.02
CA GLY A 206 -1.06 5.26 23.66
C GLY A 206 0.46 5.23 23.83
N GLU A 207 1.07 4.07 24.14
CA GLU A 207 2.53 3.93 24.15
C GLU A 207 3.09 4.20 22.74
N VAL A 208 2.41 3.72 21.69
CA VAL A 208 2.63 4.12 20.31
C VAL A 208 1.45 4.96 19.84
N ASP A 209 1.61 6.27 19.94
CA ASP A 209 0.59 7.27 19.57
C ASP A 209 0.69 7.60 18.08
N PHE A 210 -0.24 7.09 17.29
CA PHE A 210 -0.25 7.31 15.83
C PHE A 210 -0.40 8.77 15.44
N CYS A 211 -1.09 9.59 16.25
CA CYS A 211 -1.18 11.03 15.98
C CYS A 211 0.20 11.68 16.08
N LYS A 212 1.02 11.26 17.05
CA LYS A 212 2.40 11.72 17.16
C LYS A 212 3.26 11.19 16.04
N VAL A 213 3.12 9.92 15.64
CA VAL A 213 3.88 9.33 14.52
C VAL A 213 3.64 10.12 13.22
N PHE A 214 2.42 10.59 12.96
CA PHE A 214 2.13 11.41 11.78
C PHE A 214 2.97 12.69 11.71
N THR A 215 3.15 13.36 12.85
CA THR A 215 3.80 14.67 12.92
C THR A 215 5.29 14.62 13.32
N ALA A 216 5.75 13.47 13.81
CA ALA A 216 7.13 13.28 14.26
C ALA A 216 8.15 13.36 13.11
N ALA A 217 9.38 13.75 13.44
CA ALA A 217 10.51 13.61 12.55
C ALA A 217 10.74 12.13 12.18
N PRO A 218 11.37 11.83 11.03
CA PRO A 218 11.54 10.45 10.55
C PRO A 218 12.13 9.49 11.59
N GLU A 219 13.18 9.90 12.29
CA GLU A 219 13.88 9.09 13.28
C GLU A 219 13.01 8.80 14.52
N GLU A 220 12.22 9.78 14.95
CA GLU A 220 11.29 9.63 16.07
C GLU A 220 10.13 8.71 15.69
N ALA A 221 9.58 8.86 14.48
CA ALA A 221 8.53 8.02 13.94
C ALA A 221 8.99 6.55 13.81
N GLU A 222 10.20 6.33 13.29
CA GLU A 222 10.78 4.99 13.19
C GLU A 222 10.99 4.39 14.58
N THR A 223 11.57 5.15 15.52
CA THR A 223 11.81 4.69 16.89
C THR A 223 10.53 4.28 17.59
N ALA A 224 9.44 5.02 17.41
CA ALA A 224 8.14 4.69 17.98
C ALA A 224 7.65 3.31 17.49
N LEU A 225 7.74 3.02 16.18
CA LEU A 225 7.32 1.73 15.63
C LEU A 225 8.28 0.59 16.00
N LEU A 226 9.58 0.84 16.09
CA LEU A 226 10.58 -0.14 16.51
C LEU A 226 10.40 -0.60 17.98
N SER A 227 9.68 0.15 18.80
CA SER A 227 9.33 -0.26 20.16
C SER A 227 8.39 -1.46 20.20
N ILE A 228 7.65 -1.72 19.12
CA ILE A 228 6.68 -2.83 19.01
C ILE A 228 7.45 -4.15 18.85
N CYS A 229 7.08 -5.17 19.64
CA CYS A 229 7.71 -6.47 19.59
C CYS A 229 7.64 -7.08 18.18
N GLY A 230 8.80 -7.45 17.64
CA GLY A 230 8.93 -8.05 16.31
C GLY A 230 8.80 -7.09 15.13
N VAL A 231 8.64 -5.79 15.38
CA VAL A 231 8.73 -4.76 14.33
C VAL A 231 10.20 -4.38 14.17
N GLY A 232 10.81 -4.79 13.06
CA GLY A 232 12.15 -4.36 12.66
C GLY A 232 12.11 -3.23 11.64
N LYS A 233 13.27 -2.71 11.23
CA LYS A 233 13.41 -1.58 10.30
C LYS A 233 12.56 -1.72 9.04
N LYS A 234 12.50 -2.91 8.41
CA LYS A 234 11.69 -3.14 7.20
C LYS A 234 10.21 -2.94 7.46
N VAL A 235 9.67 -3.49 8.55
CA VAL A 235 8.25 -3.36 8.89
C VAL A 235 7.91 -1.93 9.27
N ALA A 236 8.76 -1.29 10.08
CA ALA A 236 8.62 0.12 10.44
C ALA A 236 8.60 1.01 9.19
N ALA A 237 9.58 0.86 8.30
CA ALA A 237 9.66 1.66 7.07
C ALA A 237 8.45 1.44 6.14
N CYS A 238 7.98 0.19 5.96
CA CYS A 238 6.76 -0.07 5.19
C CYS A 238 5.53 0.58 5.83
N THR A 239 5.39 0.48 7.16
CA THR A 239 4.27 1.10 7.87
C THR A 239 4.30 2.62 7.75
N LEU A 240 5.47 3.23 7.89
CA LEU A 240 5.65 4.68 7.76
C LEU A 240 5.35 5.16 6.33
N LEU A 241 5.83 4.44 5.32
CA LEU A 241 5.59 4.78 3.93
C LEU A 241 4.10 4.64 3.57
N PHE A 242 3.49 3.49 3.84
CA PHE A 242 2.16 3.15 3.32
C PHE A 242 1.00 3.49 4.27
N GLY A 243 1.25 3.59 5.57
CA GLY A 243 0.23 3.93 6.57
C GLY A 243 0.29 5.39 7.01
N PHE A 244 1.50 5.95 7.14
CA PHE A 244 1.69 7.32 7.58
C PHE A 244 2.08 8.27 6.44
N HIS A 245 2.19 7.76 5.22
CA HIS A 245 2.54 8.53 4.02
C HIS A 245 3.84 9.33 4.16
N LYS A 246 4.82 8.78 4.86
CA LYS A 246 6.16 9.33 5.00
C LYS A 246 7.01 8.86 3.83
N LEU A 247 6.97 9.60 2.72
CA LEU A 247 7.52 9.22 1.42
C LEU A 247 9.05 9.17 1.39
N GLU A 248 9.72 9.71 2.39
CA GLU A 248 11.17 9.65 2.59
C GLU A 248 11.66 8.25 3.02
N PHE A 249 10.77 7.36 3.49
CA PHE A 249 11.16 6.02 3.91
C PHE A 249 11.39 5.08 2.74
N PHE A 250 12.52 4.38 2.76
CA PHE A 250 12.97 3.45 1.74
C PHE A 250 13.03 2.02 2.31
N PRO A 251 11.92 1.24 2.32
CA PRO A 251 11.91 -0.11 2.85
C PRO A 251 12.86 -1.05 2.09
N VAL A 252 13.78 -1.69 2.79
CA VAL A 252 14.72 -2.64 2.19
C VAL A 252 14.27 -4.07 2.49
N ASP A 253 13.63 -4.71 1.53
CA ASP A 253 13.28 -6.12 1.55
C ASP A 253 14.25 -6.98 0.73
N VAL A 254 13.93 -8.28 0.51
CA VAL A 254 14.78 -9.18 -0.29
C VAL A 254 14.90 -8.75 -1.76
N TRP A 255 13.86 -8.13 -2.34
CA TRP A 255 13.89 -7.67 -3.72
C TRP A 255 14.76 -6.42 -3.86
N ILE A 256 14.56 -5.47 -2.96
CA ILE A 256 15.37 -4.25 -2.93
C ILE A 256 16.83 -4.55 -2.60
N LYS A 257 17.13 -5.53 -1.74
CA LYS A 257 18.52 -6.00 -1.56
C LYS A 257 19.14 -6.46 -2.88
N ARG A 258 18.43 -7.26 -3.67
CA ARG A 258 18.88 -7.68 -5.00
C ARG A 258 19.09 -6.50 -5.94
N VAL A 259 18.17 -5.53 -5.93
CA VAL A 259 18.32 -4.29 -6.71
C VAL A 259 19.59 -3.56 -6.34
N LEU A 260 19.83 -3.36 -5.03
CA LEU A 260 21.02 -2.66 -4.54
C LEU A 260 22.30 -3.40 -4.93
N GLU A 261 22.37 -4.71 -4.73
CA GLU A 261 23.54 -5.54 -5.09
C GLU A 261 23.78 -5.57 -6.59
N LYS A 262 22.74 -5.68 -7.41
CA LYS A 262 22.82 -5.86 -8.85
C LYS A 262 23.12 -4.57 -9.61
N TYR A 263 22.45 -3.47 -9.24
CA TYR A 263 22.48 -2.23 -10.01
C TYR A 263 23.29 -1.11 -9.34
N TYR A 264 23.52 -1.22 -8.04
CA TYR A 264 24.19 -0.19 -7.25
C TYR A 264 25.31 -0.75 -6.38
N PRO A 265 26.28 -1.51 -6.98
CA PRO A 265 27.35 -2.17 -6.22
C PRO A 265 28.27 -1.20 -5.47
N GLY A 266 28.30 0.07 -5.88
CA GLY A 266 28.99 1.16 -5.17
C GLY A 266 28.26 1.68 -3.95
N GLY A 267 27.04 1.18 -3.68
CA GLY A 267 26.15 1.66 -2.64
C GLY A 267 25.34 2.88 -3.06
N ILE A 268 24.28 3.14 -2.31
CA ILE A 268 23.45 4.36 -2.39
C ILE A 268 23.42 4.97 -1.00
N ASP A 269 23.63 6.27 -0.91
CA ASP A 269 23.34 6.99 0.33
C ASP A 269 21.83 7.20 0.46
N LEU A 270 21.17 6.35 1.26
CA LEU A 270 19.73 6.41 1.47
C LEU A 270 19.27 7.75 2.08
N CYS A 271 20.13 8.43 2.82
CA CYS A 271 19.80 9.73 3.40
C CYS A 271 19.81 10.86 2.35
N ALA A 272 20.47 10.66 1.22
CA ALA A 272 20.57 11.63 0.14
C ALA A 272 19.48 11.46 -0.95
N LEU A 273 18.58 10.49 -0.81
CA LEU A 273 17.58 10.16 -1.83
C LEU A 273 16.38 11.13 -1.90
N GLY A 274 16.34 12.15 -1.04
CA GLY A 274 15.29 13.16 -1.05
C GLY A 274 13.96 12.72 -0.42
N ALA A 275 12.96 13.55 -0.60
CA ALA A 275 11.66 13.40 0.05
C ALA A 275 10.82 12.23 -0.49
N TYR A 276 11.14 11.73 -1.69
CA TYR A 276 10.36 10.72 -2.40
C TYR A 276 11.08 9.37 -2.56
N ALA A 277 12.01 9.08 -1.67
CA ALA A 277 12.79 7.85 -1.68
C ALA A 277 11.91 6.59 -1.70
N GLY A 278 10.78 6.59 -0.99
CA GLY A 278 9.82 5.48 -0.94
C GLY A 278 9.07 5.26 -2.25
N VAL A 279 8.79 6.32 -3.01
CA VAL A 279 8.20 6.20 -4.35
C VAL A 279 9.21 5.56 -5.29
N ALA A 280 10.46 6.03 -5.27
CA ALA A 280 11.57 5.45 -6.04
C ALA A 280 11.78 3.98 -5.69
N GLN A 281 11.69 3.63 -4.40
CA GLN A 281 11.77 2.24 -3.94
C GLN A 281 10.69 1.36 -4.58
N GLN A 282 9.45 1.84 -4.67
CA GLN A 282 8.35 1.09 -5.30
C GLN A 282 8.57 0.91 -6.81
N TYR A 283 9.11 1.90 -7.51
CA TYR A 283 9.47 1.76 -8.92
C TYR A 283 10.55 0.69 -9.11
N LEU A 284 11.60 0.71 -8.30
CA LEU A 284 12.68 -0.28 -8.35
C LEU A 284 12.21 -1.69 -7.98
N PHE A 285 11.36 -1.80 -6.96
CA PHE A 285 10.76 -3.07 -6.52
C PHE A 285 9.90 -3.70 -7.62
N TYR A 286 9.02 -2.92 -8.23
CA TYR A 286 8.16 -3.39 -9.32
C TYR A 286 8.98 -3.79 -10.55
N TYR A 287 9.97 -2.99 -10.91
CA TYR A 287 10.85 -3.24 -12.05
C TYR A 287 11.61 -4.57 -11.92
N GLU A 288 12.22 -4.85 -10.78
CA GLU A 288 12.96 -6.10 -10.56
C GLU A 288 12.04 -7.32 -10.58
N ARG A 289 10.84 -7.23 -9.99
CA ARG A 289 9.83 -8.29 -10.08
C ARG A 289 9.36 -8.53 -11.51
N TYR A 290 9.13 -7.48 -12.27
CA TYR A 290 8.72 -7.56 -13.67
C TYR A 290 9.78 -8.24 -14.54
N ILE A 291 11.07 -7.88 -14.37
CA ILE A 291 12.17 -8.53 -15.09
C ILE A 291 12.28 -10.00 -14.70
N ALA A 292 12.23 -10.32 -13.41
CA ALA A 292 12.31 -11.70 -12.93
C ALA A 292 11.17 -12.56 -13.50
N ALA A 293 9.94 -12.03 -13.57
CA ALA A 293 8.80 -12.74 -14.17
C ALA A 293 8.99 -12.99 -15.65
N LYS A 294 9.55 -12.05 -16.42
CA LYS A 294 9.87 -12.25 -17.84
C LYS A 294 10.96 -13.31 -18.06
N SER A 295 12.02 -13.29 -17.26
CA SER A 295 13.13 -14.25 -17.37
C SER A 295 12.71 -15.68 -16.99
N GLY A 296 11.85 -15.86 -15.96
CA GLY A 296 11.32 -17.16 -15.56
C GLY A 296 10.36 -17.77 -16.60
N GLY A 297 9.61 -16.93 -17.32
CA GLY A 297 8.73 -17.38 -18.40
C GLY A 297 9.45 -17.84 -19.67
N GLU A 298 10.73 -17.54 -19.84
CA GLU A 298 11.58 -18.02 -20.95
C GLU A 298 12.25 -19.38 -20.64
N GLU A 299 12.48 -19.69 -19.37
CA GLU A 299 13.05 -20.99 -18.94
C GLU A 299 12.03 -22.12 -18.99
N ASP A 300 10.74 -21.84 -18.73
CA ASP A 300 9.66 -22.85 -18.82
C ASP A 300 9.24 -23.18 -20.27
N LYS A 301 9.80 -22.50 -21.29
CA LYS A 301 9.54 -22.75 -22.72
C LYS A 301 10.70 -23.47 -23.45
N LYS A 302 11.73 -23.88 -22.73
CA LYS A 302 12.83 -24.73 -23.25
C LYS A 302 12.78 -26.11 -22.62
#